data_bbfb1116da04285e6830b9d9df9f4bf4
#
_entry.id   bbfb1116da04285e6830b9d9df9f4bf4
#
_cell.length_a   1.000
_cell.length_b   1.000
_cell.length_c   1.000
_cell.angle_alpha   90.00
_cell.angle_beta   90.00
_cell.angle_gamma   90.00
#
_symmetry.space_group_name_H-M   'P 1'
#
loop_
_entity.id
_entity.type
_entity.pdbx_description
1 polymer ?
#
loop_
_entity_poly.entity_id
_entity_poly.type
_entity_poly.pdbx_seq_one_letter_code
_entity_poly.pdbx_strand_id
1 'polypeptide(L)'
;MKRIIFIFLAAMMSTAVCSAAMSNSKVRKETRFLTDKMAYELNLSTEQYNDVYEINYDFISGIRYLMDDVLRGEEWALNRYYDYLDVRNDDLRWALNNRQYGRFMQAAYFYRPVYVSGGRWSFRVYITYTNHNHFYFPRPYHYRTYCGGHYRTHYHNSYYRGRYHHPHYTGSWSIRNDKSYHTSRRSDFGSVNIRPKSHKRPAGRN
;
A
#
# COMPACT_ATOMS: atom_id res chain seq x y z
N MET A 1 66.30 -11.54 6.44
CA MET A 1 65.07 -11.85 5.74
C MET A 1 63.89 -11.44 6.63
N LYS A 2 63.29 -10.27 6.32
CA LYS A 2 62.19 -9.71 7.12
C LYS A 2 60.89 -10.20 6.48
N ARG A 3 60.08 -10.98 7.20
CA ARG A 3 58.77 -11.43 6.78
C ARG A 3 57.74 -10.32 7.12
N ILE A 4 57.21 -9.67 6.11
CA ILE A 4 56.13 -8.68 6.23
C ILE A 4 54.82 -9.47 6.25
N ILE A 5 54.14 -9.48 7.40
CA ILE A 5 52.81 -10.03 7.56
C ILE A 5 51.82 -8.95 7.18
N PHE A 6 51.16 -9.08 6.01
CA PHE A 6 50.01 -8.26 5.62
C PHE A 6 48.79 -8.78 6.35
N ILE A 7 48.35 -8.03 7.35
CA ILE A 7 47.05 -8.25 7.98
C ILE A 7 46.02 -7.56 7.10
N PHE A 8 45.27 -8.33 6.30
CA PHE A 8 44.05 -7.83 5.63
C PHE A 8 42.95 -7.67 6.67
N LEU A 9 42.78 -6.45 7.15
CA LEU A 9 41.62 -6.04 7.93
C LEU A 9 40.44 -5.87 6.95
N ALA A 10 39.68 -6.94 6.71
CA ALA A 10 38.42 -6.87 5.98
C ALA A 10 37.40 -6.13 6.86
N ALA A 11 37.32 -4.82 6.71
CA ALA A 11 36.25 -4.04 7.27
C ALA A 11 34.96 -4.46 6.56
N MET A 12 34.18 -5.34 7.18
CA MET A 12 32.79 -5.57 6.81
C MET A 12 32.04 -4.28 7.12
N MET A 13 31.96 -3.39 6.13
CA MET A 13 30.97 -2.33 6.12
C MET A 13 29.60 -2.99 5.93
N SER A 14 28.94 -3.35 7.03
CA SER A 14 27.52 -3.57 7.04
C SER A 14 26.87 -2.24 6.70
N THR A 15 26.58 -2.02 5.42
CA THR A 15 25.72 -0.93 4.98
C THR A 15 24.34 -1.22 5.57
N ALA A 16 24.06 -0.65 6.73
CA ALA A 16 22.71 -0.52 7.22
C ALA A 16 21.95 0.25 6.14
N VAL A 17 21.20 -0.46 5.30
CA VAL A 17 20.26 0.15 4.37
C VAL A 17 19.17 0.75 5.25
N CYS A 18 19.40 1.99 5.69
CA CYS A 18 18.39 2.78 6.35
C CYS A 18 17.34 3.12 5.28
N SER A 19 16.35 2.24 5.15
CA SER A 19 15.21 2.51 4.28
C SER A 19 14.40 3.64 4.94
N ALA A 20 14.68 4.86 4.53
CA ALA A 20 13.95 6.01 5.04
C ALA A 20 12.49 5.92 4.56
N ALA A 21 11.55 6.07 5.48
CA ALA A 21 10.14 6.13 5.17
C ALA A 21 9.88 7.15 4.04
N MET A 22 8.97 6.79 3.13
CA MET A 22 8.64 7.62 1.96
C MET A 22 8.24 9.04 2.37
N SER A 23 8.87 10.06 1.78
CA SER A 23 8.55 11.47 2.06
C SER A 23 7.11 11.83 1.64
N ASN A 24 6.52 12.88 2.23
CA ASN A 24 5.18 13.34 1.87
C ASN A 24 5.06 13.70 0.37
N SER A 25 6.11 14.27 -0.21
CA SER A 25 6.13 14.58 -1.65
C SER A 25 6.05 13.31 -2.49
N LYS A 26 6.78 12.27 -2.10
CA LYS A 26 6.73 10.96 -2.77
C LYS A 26 5.37 10.29 -2.58
N VAL A 27 4.79 10.32 -1.38
CA VAL A 27 3.42 9.82 -1.14
C VAL A 27 2.43 10.48 -2.11
N ARG A 28 2.44 11.80 -2.24
CA ARG A 28 1.55 12.52 -3.17
C ARG A 28 1.77 12.10 -4.63
N LYS A 29 3.04 11.92 -5.05
CA LYS A 29 3.36 11.49 -6.42
C LYS A 29 2.85 10.08 -6.70
N GLU A 30 3.11 9.14 -5.81
CA GLU A 30 2.66 7.74 -5.94
C GLU A 30 1.14 7.66 -5.94
N THR A 31 0.48 8.38 -5.02
CA THR A 31 -0.98 8.47 -4.95
C THR A 31 -1.57 9.01 -6.23
N ARG A 32 -1.04 10.13 -6.75
CA ARG A 32 -1.52 10.71 -7.99
C ARG A 32 -1.36 9.75 -9.17
N PHE A 33 -0.22 9.07 -9.28
CA PHE A 33 0.03 8.13 -10.36
C PHE A 33 -0.97 6.97 -10.34
N LEU A 34 -1.14 6.33 -9.19
CA LEU A 34 -2.11 5.24 -9.02
C LEU A 34 -3.54 5.71 -9.34
N THR A 35 -3.94 6.85 -8.79
CA THR A 35 -5.30 7.39 -8.98
C THR A 35 -5.59 7.80 -10.42
N ASP A 36 -4.60 8.40 -11.11
CA ASP A 36 -4.72 8.78 -12.52
C ASP A 36 -5.01 7.57 -13.42
N LYS A 37 -4.30 6.44 -13.18
CA LYS A 37 -4.53 5.21 -13.95
C LYS A 37 -5.87 4.56 -13.61
N MET A 38 -6.26 4.58 -12.33
CA MET A 38 -7.59 4.14 -11.92
C MET A 38 -8.70 4.98 -12.58
N ALA A 39 -8.53 6.31 -12.61
CA ALA A 39 -9.51 7.20 -13.23
C ALA A 39 -9.69 6.92 -14.72
N TYR A 40 -8.59 6.70 -15.42
CA TYR A 40 -8.60 6.37 -16.84
C TYR A 40 -9.31 5.03 -17.12
N GLU A 41 -8.91 3.95 -16.45
CA GLU A 41 -9.46 2.63 -16.72
C GLU A 41 -10.89 2.43 -16.21
N LEU A 42 -11.21 3.02 -15.07
CA LEU A 42 -12.52 2.89 -14.45
C LEU A 42 -13.50 3.96 -14.93
N ASN A 43 -13.06 4.90 -15.77
CA ASN A 43 -13.85 6.04 -16.25
C ASN A 43 -14.51 6.80 -15.08
N LEU A 44 -13.68 7.30 -14.16
CA LEU A 44 -14.15 8.02 -12.98
C LEU A 44 -14.67 9.42 -13.36
N SER A 45 -15.72 9.88 -12.67
CA SER A 45 -16.08 11.28 -12.69
C SER A 45 -15.04 12.15 -12.00
N THR A 46 -15.07 13.46 -12.21
CA THR A 46 -14.15 14.40 -11.53
C THR A 46 -14.27 14.31 -10.01
N GLU A 47 -15.47 14.16 -9.49
CA GLU A 47 -15.72 13.98 -8.06
C GLU A 47 -15.11 12.68 -7.54
N GLN A 48 -15.41 11.55 -8.23
CA GLN A 48 -14.82 10.26 -7.89
C GLN A 48 -13.30 10.29 -7.95
N TYR A 49 -12.70 10.96 -8.95
CA TYR A 49 -11.25 11.11 -9.08
C TYR A 49 -10.62 11.77 -7.85
N ASN A 50 -11.24 12.84 -7.33
CA ASN A 50 -10.77 13.52 -6.13
C ASN A 50 -10.91 12.65 -4.88
N ASP A 51 -12.04 12.00 -4.68
CA ASP A 51 -12.27 11.11 -3.53
C ASP A 51 -11.36 9.87 -3.59
N VAL A 52 -11.17 9.26 -4.76
CA VAL A 52 -10.23 8.13 -4.94
C VAL A 52 -8.78 8.55 -4.69
N TYR A 53 -8.42 9.81 -5.00
CA TYR A 53 -7.10 10.34 -4.62
C TYR A 53 -6.93 10.36 -3.10
N GLU A 54 -7.90 10.86 -2.35
CA GLU A 54 -7.84 10.92 -0.89
C GLU A 54 -7.79 9.53 -0.26
N ILE A 55 -8.61 8.59 -0.74
CA ILE A 55 -8.60 7.18 -0.31
C ILE A 55 -7.22 6.53 -0.53
N ASN A 56 -6.65 6.72 -1.71
CA ASN A 56 -5.31 6.18 -2.03
C ASN A 56 -4.21 6.88 -1.21
N TYR A 57 -4.37 8.18 -0.93
CA TYR A 57 -3.41 8.92 -0.10
C TYR A 57 -3.37 8.37 1.32
N ASP A 58 -4.52 8.15 1.94
CA ASP A 58 -4.62 7.60 3.30
C ASP A 58 -3.99 6.21 3.38
N PHE A 59 -4.26 5.36 2.38
CA PHE A 59 -3.63 4.05 2.27
C PHE A 59 -2.11 4.14 2.15
N ILE A 60 -1.59 4.88 1.17
CA ILE A 60 -0.13 4.96 0.90
C ILE A 60 0.59 5.64 2.06
N SER A 61 -0.01 6.69 2.65
CA SER A 61 0.53 7.37 3.82
C SER A 61 0.58 6.45 5.05
N GLY A 62 -0.42 5.60 5.24
CA GLY A 62 -0.47 4.64 6.34
C GLY A 62 0.58 3.53 6.21
N ILE A 63 0.72 2.96 5.02
CA ILE A 63 1.64 1.82 4.82
C ILE A 63 3.11 2.22 4.75
N ARG A 64 3.45 3.48 4.40
CA ARG A 64 4.85 3.90 4.19
C ARG A 64 5.79 3.63 5.36
N TYR A 65 5.26 3.62 6.58
CA TYR A 65 6.03 3.34 7.80
C TYR A 65 6.06 1.86 8.18
N LEU A 66 5.21 1.04 7.54
CA LEU A 66 5.11 -0.39 7.81
C LEU A 66 5.99 -1.23 6.90
N MET A 67 6.29 -0.73 5.69
CA MET A 67 6.85 -1.57 4.64
C MET A 67 8.25 -2.08 4.95
N ASP A 68 9.04 -1.35 5.72
CA ASP A 68 10.35 -1.83 6.17
C ASP A 68 10.22 -3.00 7.14
N ASP A 69 9.23 -2.98 8.02
CA ASP A 69 8.92 -4.08 8.92
C ASP A 69 8.33 -5.28 8.16
N VAL A 70 7.50 -5.03 7.16
CA VAL A 70 7.02 -6.08 6.24
C VAL A 70 8.18 -6.77 5.55
N LEU A 71 9.16 -6.01 5.02
CA LEU A 71 10.35 -6.57 4.38
C LEU A 71 11.22 -7.39 5.33
N ARG A 72 11.26 -7.04 6.62
CA ARG A 72 11.91 -7.84 7.66
C ARG A 72 11.13 -9.10 8.07
N GLY A 73 9.93 -9.27 7.56
CA GLY A 73 9.07 -10.42 7.85
C GLY A 73 8.30 -10.29 9.17
N GLU A 74 8.10 -9.08 9.67
CA GLU A 74 7.34 -8.85 10.90
C GLU A 74 5.85 -9.08 10.65
N GLU A 75 5.29 -10.10 11.28
CA GLU A 75 3.90 -10.51 11.07
C GLU A 75 2.89 -9.41 11.43
N TRP A 76 3.17 -8.64 12.50
CA TRP A 76 2.29 -7.54 12.91
C TRP A 76 2.20 -6.45 11.82
N ALA A 77 3.32 -6.15 11.15
CA ALA A 77 3.35 -5.13 10.09
C ALA A 77 2.59 -5.63 8.85
N LEU A 78 2.75 -6.90 8.50
CA LEU A 78 1.99 -7.50 7.41
C LEU A 78 0.49 -7.51 7.70
N ASN A 79 0.09 -7.85 8.94
CA ASN A 79 -1.30 -7.79 9.35
C ASN A 79 -1.85 -6.36 9.26
N ARG A 80 -1.07 -5.38 9.70
CA ARG A 80 -1.46 -3.97 9.63
C ARG A 80 -1.55 -3.45 8.18
N TYR A 81 -0.67 -3.91 7.29
CA TYR A 81 -0.77 -3.63 5.85
C TYR A 81 -2.13 -4.07 5.28
N TYR A 82 -2.57 -5.29 5.60
CA TYR A 82 -3.86 -5.79 5.13
C TYR A 82 -5.04 -5.06 5.77
N ASP A 83 -4.92 -4.56 7.01
CA ASP A 83 -5.94 -3.68 7.59
C ASP A 83 -6.10 -2.40 6.77
N TYR A 84 -4.99 -1.74 6.43
CA TYR A 84 -5.02 -0.57 5.56
C TYR A 84 -5.61 -0.86 4.18
N LEU A 85 -5.25 -2.01 3.61
CA LEU A 85 -5.73 -2.41 2.28
C LEU A 85 -7.24 -2.70 2.30
N ASP A 86 -7.74 -3.39 3.32
CA ASP A 86 -9.16 -3.70 3.46
C ASP A 86 -9.99 -2.42 3.70
N VAL A 87 -9.50 -1.48 4.52
CA VAL A 87 -10.14 -0.17 4.71
C VAL A 87 -10.21 0.59 3.39
N ARG A 88 -9.09 0.65 2.65
CA ARG A 88 -9.06 1.28 1.32
C ARG A 88 -10.07 0.66 0.36
N ASN A 89 -10.12 -0.65 0.29
CA ASN A 89 -11.01 -1.36 -0.63
C ASN A 89 -12.48 -1.16 -0.26
N ASP A 90 -12.81 -1.08 1.04
CA ASP A 90 -14.16 -0.74 1.46
C ASP A 90 -14.51 0.74 1.18
N ASP A 91 -13.58 1.69 1.36
CA ASP A 91 -13.81 3.09 1.01
C ASP A 91 -14.04 3.26 -0.50
N LEU A 92 -13.23 2.58 -1.32
CA LEU A 92 -13.44 2.54 -2.77
C LEU A 92 -14.80 1.94 -3.16
N ARG A 93 -15.32 0.97 -2.40
CA ARG A 93 -16.64 0.40 -2.63
C ARG A 93 -17.77 1.44 -2.53
N TRP A 94 -17.58 2.46 -1.69
CA TRP A 94 -18.55 3.56 -1.54
C TRP A 94 -18.38 4.66 -2.58
N ALA A 95 -17.14 4.91 -3.03
CA ALA A 95 -16.86 5.92 -4.05
C ALA A 95 -17.12 5.43 -5.49
N LEU A 96 -16.98 4.13 -5.75
CA LEU A 96 -17.15 3.52 -7.06
C LEU A 96 -18.54 2.90 -7.20
N ASN A 97 -19.12 3.02 -8.41
CA ASN A 97 -20.33 2.26 -8.70
C ASN A 97 -20.03 0.75 -8.84
N ASN A 98 -21.08 -0.07 -8.84
CA ASN A 98 -20.94 -1.52 -8.90
C ASN A 98 -20.09 -2.01 -10.09
N ARG A 99 -20.25 -1.43 -11.28
CA ARG A 99 -19.48 -1.79 -12.49
C ARG A 99 -18.00 -1.37 -12.39
N GLN A 100 -17.74 -0.16 -11.90
CA GLN A 100 -16.40 0.35 -11.66
C GLN A 100 -15.66 -0.51 -10.63
N TYR A 101 -16.33 -0.87 -9.54
CA TYR A 101 -15.75 -1.71 -8.50
C TYR A 101 -15.45 -3.13 -9.00
N GLY A 102 -16.32 -3.72 -9.83
CA GLY A 102 -16.07 -5.00 -10.48
C GLY A 102 -14.80 -4.98 -11.36
N ARG A 103 -14.60 -3.92 -12.15
CA ARG A 103 -13.37 -3.72 -12.93
C ARG A 103 -12.13 -3.52 -12.05
N PHE A 104 -12.28 -2.73 -10.98
CA PHE A 104 -11.23 -2.51 -9.99
C PHE A 104 -10.72 -3.83 -9.39
N MET A 105 -11.60 -4.75 -9.02
CA MET A 105 -11.21 -6.05 -8.46
C MET A 105 -10.50 -6.96 -9.48
N GLN A 106 -10.84 -6.85 -10.77
CA GLN A 106 -10.19 -7.61 -11.85
C GLN A 106 -8.76 -7.12 -12.12
N ALA A 107 -8.46 -5.85 -11.86
CA ALA A 107 -7.15 -5.26 -12.04
C ALA A 107 -6.28 -5.43 -10.77
N ALA A 108 -5.50 -6.52 -10.69
CA ALA A 108 -4.67 -6.82 -9.52
C ALA A 108 -3.73 -5.65 -9.14
N TYR A 109 -3.24 -4.88 -10.12
CA TYR A 109 -2.41 -3.69 -9.89
C TYR A 109 -3.16 -2.52 -9.24
N PHE A 110 -4.50 -2.54 -9.22
CA PHE A 110 -5.32 -1.62 -8.45
C PHE A 110 -5.80 -2.22 -7.14
N TYR A 111 -6.31 -3.46 -7.19
CA TYR A 111 -6.94 -4.12 -6.05
C TYR A 111 -5.93 -4.51 -4.96
N ARG A 112 -4.73 -4.97 -5.35
CA ARG A 112 -3.59 -5.29 -4.48
C ARG A 112 -2.35 -4.54 -4.98
N PRO A 113 -2.27 -3.21 -4.74
CA PRO A 113 -1.37 -2.34 -5.46
C PRO A 113 0.11 -2.54 -5.12
N VAL A 114 0.45 -3.13 -3.98
CA VAL A 114 1.83 -3.31 -3.52
C VAL A 114 2.32 -4.73 -3.75
N TYR A 115 3.59 -4.87 -4.11
CA TYR A 115 4.30 -6.14 -4.18
C TYR A 115 5.74 -6.00 -3.71
N VAL A 116 6.38 -7.12 -3.37
CA VAL A 116 7.80 -7.20 -3.01
C VAL A 116 8.55 -8.03 -4.02
N SER A 117 9.68 -7.51 -4.48
CA SER A 117 10.63 -8.22 -5.35
C SER A 117 12.04 -7.77 -5.05
N GLY A 118 12.99 -8.71 -4.99
CA GLY A 118 14.41 -8.40 -4.75
C GLY A 118 14.67 -7.63 -3.45
N GLY A 119 13.90 -7.90 -2.37
CA GLY A 119 14.04 -7.20 -1.09
C GLY A 119 13.55 -5.75 -1.08
N ARG A 120 12.83 -5.34 -2.11
CA ARG A 120 12.25 -4.00 -2.23
C ARG A 120 10.75 -4.09 -2.49
N TRP A 121 9.99 -3.12 -1.99
CA TRP A 121 8.59 -2.99 -2.31
C TRP A 121 8.33 -1.91 -3.36
N SER A 122 7.28 -2.10 -4.15
CA SER A 122 6.88 -1.18 -5.20
C SER A 122 5.38 -1.29 -5.48
N PHE A 123 4.86 -0.39 -6.31
CA PHE A 123 3.47 -0.45 -6.77
C PHE A 123 3.37 -1.21 -8.10
N ARG A 124 2.44 -2.16 -8.19
CA ARG A 124 2.17 -2.97 -9.39
C ARG A 124 1.79 -2.15 -10.62
N VAL A 125 1.15 -1.00 -10.40
CA VAL A 125 0.77 -0.09 -11.47
C VAL A 125 1.95 0.34 -12.34
N TYR A 126 3.17 0.36 -11.80
CA TYR A 126 4.39 0.67 -12.55
C TYR A 126 4.84 -0.44 -13.50
N ILE A 127 4.41 -1.67 -13.28
CA ILE A 127 4.66 -2.78 -14.21
C ILE A 127 3.79 -2.63 -15.45
N THR A 128 2.53 -2.21 -15.27
CA THR A 128 1.55 -2.03 -16.35
C THR A 128 1.78 -0.72 -17.11
N TYR A 129 2.10 0.35 -16.38
CA TYR A 129 2.30 1.70 -16.93
C TYR A 129 3.75 2.13 -16.79
N THR A 130 4.55 1.81 -17.79
CA THR A 130 6.02 2.03 -17.79
C THR A 130 6.41 3.50 -17.97
N ASN A 131 5.56 4.34 -18.59
CA ASN A 131 5.79 5.78 -18.67
C ASN A 131 5.30 6.47 -17.40
N HIS A 132 6.19 6.62 -16.43
CA HIS A 132 5.88 7.18 -15.11
C HIS A 132 5.66 8.70 -15.10
N ASN A 133 5.89 9.38 -16.22
CA ASN A 133 5.66 10.81 -16.36
C ASN A 133 4.37 11.14 -17.13
N HIS A 134 3.70 10.15 -17.68
CA HIS A 134 2.44 10.33 -18.38
C HIS A 134 1.26 10.36 -17.42
N PHE A 135 0.42 11.37 -17.54
CA PHE A 135 -0.83 11.53 -16.79
C PHE A 135 -1.97 11.85 -17.77
N TYR A 136 -3.10 11.20 -17.58
CA TYR A 136 -4.32 11.41 -18.38
C TYR A 136 -5.13 12.61 -17.89
N PHE A 137 -5.01 12.93 -16.59
CA PHE A 137 -5.83 13.95 -15.93
C PHE A 137 -4.96 15.01 -15.25
N PRO A 138 -5.47 16.24 -15.05
CA PRO A 138 -4.84 17.25 -14.24
C PRO A 138 -4.65 16.75 -12.79
N ARG A 139 -3.96 17.55 -11.97
CA ARG A 139 -3.81 17.20 -10.55
C ARG A 139 -5.17 17.24 -9.85
N PRO A 140 -5.45 16.28 -8.93
CA PRO A 140 -6.64 16.33 -8.08
C PRO A 140 -6.73 17.65 -7.32
N TYR A 141 -7.95 18.09 -6.99
CA TYR A 141 -8.18 19.38 -6.34
C TYR A 141 -7.36 19.52 -5.06
N HIS A 142 -7.37 18.50 -4.19
CA HIS A 142 -6.65 18.50 -2.92
C HIS A 142 -5.22 17.93 -2.99
N TYR A 143 -4.60 17.87 -4.17
CA TYR A 143 -3.27 17.28 -4.36
C TYR A 143 -2.19 17.79 -3.39
N ARG A 144 -2.20 19.10 -3.08
CA ARG A 144 -1.21 19.72 -2.20
C ARG A 144 -1.68 19.86 -0.76
N THR A 145 -2.97 19.96 -0.54
CA THR A 145 -3.57 20.32 0.76
C THR A 145 -4.04 19.14 1.56
N TYR A 146 -4.43 18.03 0.92
CA TYR A 146 -4.85 16.85 1.65
C TYR A 146 -3.67 16.23 2.42
N CYS A 147 -3.88 16.01 3.71
CA CYS A 147 -2.89 15.47 4.63
C CYS A 147 -3.38 14.21 5.37
N GLY A 148 -4.48 13.60 4.92
CA GLY A 148 -5.22 12.56 5.64
C GLY A 148 -6.36 13.17 6.46
N GLY A 149 -7.23 12.32 6.97
CA GLY A 149 -8.36 12.74 7.81
C GLY A 149 -9.63 11.95 7.55
N HIS A 150 -9.71 11.26 6.43
CA HIS A 150 -10.86 10.41 6.10
C HIS A 150 -10.60 8.92 6.42
N TYR A 151 -9.40 8.61 6.92
CA TYR A 151 -9.09 7.28 7.41
C TYR A 151 -9.84 6.97 8.71
N ARG A 152 -10.36 5.77 8.86
CA ARG A 152 -11.27 5.33 9.95
C ARG A 152 -10.63 5.13 11.32
N THR A 153 -9.56 5.80 11.69
CA THR A 153 -8.94 5.65 13.01
C THR A 153 -9.91 5.89 14.17
N HIS A 154 -10.94 6.73 13.96
CA HIS A 154 -11.92 7.11 14.97
C HIS A 154 -13.37 6.77 14.60
N TYR A 155 -13.62 6.28 13.38
CA TYR A 155 -14.96 5.98 12.88
C TYR A 155 -14.98 4.58 12.26
N HIS A 156 -15.90 3.73 12.72
CA HIS A 156 -16.05 2.37 12.17
C HIS A 156 -16.61 2.36 10.74
N ASN A 157 -17.15 3.48 10.26
CA ASN A 157 -17.78 3.60 8.96
C ASN A 157 -16.93 4.39 7.99
N SER A 158 -17.07 4.08 6.69
CA SER A 158 -16.46 4.87 5.62
C SER A 158 -16.94 6.32 5.64
N TYR A 159 -16.01 7.27 5.51
CA TYR A 159 -16.32 8.68 5.27
C TYR A 159 -17.13 8.87 3.96
N TYR A 160 -16.91 8.00 2.97
CA TYR A 160 -17.52 8.07 1.64
C TYR A 160 -18.91 7.42 1.59
N ARG A 161 -19.36 6.79 2.66
CA ARG A 161 -20.67 6.18 2.75
C ARG A 161 -21.77 7.25 2.64
N GLY A 162 -22.68 7.09 1.67
CA GLY A 162 -23.79 8.03 1.43
C GLY A 162 -23.44 9.27 0.60
N ARG A 163 -22.17 9.45 0.18
CA ARG A 163 -21.79 10.57 -0.71
C ARG A 163 -22.33 10.41 -2.14
N TYR A 164 -22.48 9.17 -2.59
CA TYR A 164 -22.89 8.83 -3.94
C TYR A 164 -24.23 8.10 -3.94
N HIS A 165 -25.10 8.46 -4.89
CA HIS A 165 -26.45 7.87 -5.03
C HIS A 165 -26.50 6.70 -6.01
N HIS A 166 -25.35 6.27 -6.57
CA HIS A 166 -25.28 5.13 -7.47
C HIS A 166 -25.31 3.80 -6.70
N PRO A 167 -25.72 2.67 -7.35
CA PRO A 167 -25.62 1.35 -6.74
C PRO A 167 -24.18 0.99 -6.39
N HIS A 168 -23.95 0.55 -5.16
CA HIS A 168 -22.65 0.14 -4.66
C HIS A 168 -22.44 -1.36 -4.80
N TYR A 169 -21.19 -1.79 -4.83
CA TYR A 169 -20.85 -3.20 -4.76
C TYR A 169 -21.16 -3.77 -3.37
N THR A 170 -21.91 -4.90 -3.33
CA THR A 170 -22.39 -5.53 -2.09
C THR A 170 -21.70 -6.86 -1.79
N GLY A 171 -20.84 -7.35 -2.70
CA GLY A 171 -20.09 -8.59 -2.50
C GLY A 171 -18.92 -8.47 -1.53
N SER A 172 -18.10 -9.53 -1.45
CA SER A 172 -16.90 -9.56 -0.61
C SER A 172 -15.83 -8.59 -1.14
N TRP A 173 -15.32 -7.73 -0.29
CA TRP A 173 -14.32 -6.71 -0.60
C TRP A 173 -13.04 -6.85 0.25
N SER A 174 -13.08 -7.62 1.32
CA SER A 174 -11.93 -7.86 2.19
C SER A 174 -11.05 -8.96 1.60
N ILE A 175 -9.76 -8.67 1.43
CA ILE A 175 -8.78 -9.66 0.97
C ILE A 175 -8.53 -10.71 2.05
N ARG A 176 -8.58 -10.35 3.33
CA ARG A 176 -8.39 -11.29 4.44
C ARG A 176 -9.47 -12.35 4.52
N ASN A 177 -10.69 -12.01 4.17
CA ASN A 177 -11.84 -12.92 4.22
C ASN A 177 -11.98 -13.75 2.94
N ASP A 178 -11.13 -13.51 1.94
CA ASP A 178 -11.11 -14.27 0.70
C ASP A 178 -10.40 -15.61 0.91
N LYS A 179 -10.96 -16.69 0.35
CA LYS A 179 -10.32 -18.02 0.33
C LYS A 179 -8.94 -18.01 -0.31
N SER A 180 -8.68 -17.06 -1.21
CA SER A 180 -7.40 -16.84 -1.88
C SER A 180 -6.38 -16.06 -1.03
N TYR A 181 -6.69 -15.66 0.19
CA TYR A 181 -5.81 -14.82 1.02
C TYR A 181 -4.38 -15.33 1.10
N HIS A 182 -4.16 -16.61 1.35
CA HIS A 182 -2.83 -17.19 1.43
C HIS A 182 -2.08 -17.15 0.09
N THR A 183 -2.79 -17.35 -1.02
CA THR A 183 -2.22 -17.25 -2.38
C THR A 183 -1.91 -15.79 -2.71
N SER A 184 -2.81 -14.87 -2.38
CA SER A 184 -2.61 -13.43 -2.53
C SER A 184 -1.40 -12.92 -1.75
N ARG A 185 -1.25 -13.35 -0.50
CA ARG A 185 -0.10 -13.04 0.35
C ARG A 185 1.22 -13.51 -0.26
N ARG A 186 1.27 -14.75 -0.79
CA ARG A 186 2.45 -15.27 -1.50
C ARG A 186 2.75 -14.49 -2.78
N SER A 187 1.75 -14.14 -3.53
CA SER A 187 1.88 -13.34 -4.75
C SER A 187 2.40 -11.92 -4.46
N ASP A 188 2.00 -11.31 -3.36
CA ASP A 188 2.38 -9.94 -3.00
C ASP A 188 3.75 -9.88 -2.29
N PHE A 189 4.04 -10.86 -1.42
CA PHE A 189 5.19 -10.83 -0.50
C PHE A 189 6.01 -12.14 -0.51
N GLY A 190 5.96 -12.93 -1.60
CA GLY A 190 6.45 -14.31 -1.67
C GLY A 190 7.90 -14.55 -1.28
N SER A 191 8.77 -13.54 -1.37
CA SER A 191 10.18 -13.62 -0.95
C SER A 191 10.41 -13.25 0.52
N VAL A 192 9.36 -12.81 1.24
CA VAL A 192 9.47 -12.38 2.63
C VAL A 192 9.21 -13.57 3.57
N ASN A 193 10.23 -13.94 4.34
CA ASN A 193 10.10 -14.93 5.41
C ASN A 193 9.36 -14.31 6.60
N ILE A 194 8.11 -14.71 6.81
CA ILE A 194 7.30 -14.19 7.91
C ILE A 194 7.72 -14.86 9.22
N ARG A 195 8.12 -14.05 10.18
CA ARG A 195 8.48 -14.46 11.53
C ARG A 195 7.23 -14.44 12.41
N PRO A 196 6.82 -15.58 13.02
CA PRO A 196 5.75 -15.59 14.00
C PRO A 196 6.13 -14.66 15.16
N LYS A 197 5.14 -13.97 15.74
CA LYS A 197 5.33 -13.21 16.98
C LYS A 197 5.99 -14.10 18.03
N SER A 198 7.23 -13.83 18.40
CA SER A 198 7.77 -14.40 19.63
C SER A 198 6.94 -13.81 20.76
N HIS A 199 6.16 -14.62 21.45
CA HIS A 199 5.60 -14.28 22.74
C HIS A 199 6.75 -14.13 23.74
N LYS A 200 7.39 -12.97 23.77
CA LYS A 200 8.17 -12.61 24.94
C LYS A 200 7.14 -12.39 26.06
N ARG A 201 6.97 -13.41 26.91
CA ARG A 201 6.38 -13.23 28.24
C ARG A 201 7.12 -12.05 28.88
N PRO A 202 6.40 -11.03 29.41
CA PRO A 202 7.08 -10.05 30.24
C PRO A 202 7.74 -10.82 31.39
N ALA A 203 9.06 -10.61 31.56
CA ALA A 203 9.77 -11.15 32.72
C ALA A 203 9.05 -10.62 33.95
N GLY A 204 8.47 -11.54 34.73
CA GLY A 204 7.86 -11.22 36.00
C GLY A 204 8.90 -10.53 36.87
N ARG A 205 8.60 -9.33 37.33
CA ARG A 205 9.30 -8.73 38.46
C ARG A 205 8.94 -9.56 39.69
N ASN A 206 9.93 -10.27 40.21
CA ASN A 206 9.93 -10.72 41.60
C ASN A 206 10.18 -9.49 42.51
#